data_076760f099f6175ecacfac947874805d
#
_entry.id   076760f099f6175ecacfac947874805d
#
_cell.length_a   1.000
_cell.length_b   1.000
_cell.length_c   1.000
_cell.angle_alpha   90.00
_cell.angle_beta   90.00
_cell.angle_gamma   90.00
#
_symmetry.space_group_name_H-M   'P 1'
#
loop_
_entity.id
_entity.type
_entity.pdbx_description
1 polymer ?
#
loop_
_entity_poly.entity_id
_entity_poly.type
_entity_poly.pdbx_seq_one_letter_code
_entity_poly.pdbx_strand_id
1 'polypeptide(L)'
;GLYVPGANNTNTAGLECGESVAINPRGNGFPGFCLPFAFNSDTFESMELGWKATLLDGRMRFNGSFYKTDWKDIQVSQFDSQNVSVLTFIVNGGDAEIKGFEGDIAYAPTDNLTLYAAGSFNDTELVRIDPALDFLLADAGSSLPLTPKVQLSSRARYEWAINDYDAFWQLGGKYAGKSVNSLVDTVTEPQLDQKKYFILDGAIGIGDSDM
;
A
#
# COMPACT_ATOMS: atom_id res chain seq x y z
N GLY A 1 -14.68 16.25 -24.41
CA GLY A 1 -14.38 17.65 -24.69
C GLY A 1 -13.86 18.32 -23.44
N LEU A 2 -12.79 19.05 -23.56
CA LEU A 2 -12.27 19.87 -22.47
C LEU A 2 -13.37 20.83 -22.00
N TYR A 3 -13.66 20.80 -20.71
CA TYR A 3 -14.53 21.81 -20.11
C TYR A 3 -13.85 23.17 -20.23
N VAL A 4 -14.56 24.12 -20.82
CA VAL A 4 -14.10 25.52 -20.91
C VAL A 4 -14.77 26.28 -19.77
N PRO A 5 -14.02 26.87 -18.83
CA PRO A 5 -14.57 27.73 -17.79
C PRO A 5 -15.40 28.85 -18.44
N GLY A 6 -16.65 29.01 -18.00
CA GLY A 6 -17.57 30.01 -18.54
C GLY A 6 -18.51 29.55 -19.68
N ALA A 7 -18.38 28.32 -20.15
CA ALA A 7 -19.45 27.73 -20.95
C ALA A 7 -20.70 27.55 -20.06
N ASN A 8 -21.85 28.07 -20.52
CA ASN A 8 -23.12 27.97 -19.79
C ASN A 8 -23.50 26.50 -19.59
N ASN A 9 -22.98 25.89 -18.54
CA ASN A 9 -23.41 24.58 -18.11
C ASN A 9 -24.66 24.76 -17.24
N THR A 10 -25.82 24.86 -17.93
CA THR A 10 -27.09 25.10 -17.28
C THR A 10 -27.51 24.01 -16.30
N ASN A 11 -26.80 22.89 -16.30
CA ASN A 11 -27.10 21.72 -15.48
C ASN A 11 -26.39 21.71 -14.12
N THR A 12 -25.47 22.65 -13.93
CA THR A 12 -24.81 22.88 -12.63
C THR A 12 -25.33 24.14 -11.93
N ALA A 13 -26.49 24.67 -12.38
CA ALA A 13 -27.09 25.83 -11.76
C ALA A 13 -27.32 25.61 -10.26
N GLY A 14 -26.75 26.46 -9.46
CA GLY A 14 -26.78 26.35 -8.00
C GLY A 14 -25.58 25.63 -7.36
N LEU A 15 -24.65 25.09 -8.15
CA LEU A 15 -23.41 24.52 -7.64
C LEU A 15 -22.32 25.61 -7.60
N GLU A 16 -21.96 26.03 -6.41
CA GLU A 16 -20.86 26.98 -6.19
C GLU A 16 -19.56 26.22 -5.95
N CYS A 17 -18.68 26.24 -6.91
CA CYS A 17 -17.43 25.48 -6.87
C CYS A 17 -16.20 26.27 -6.42
N GLY A 18 -16.34 27.55 -6.06
CA GLY A 18 -15.19 28.39 -5.72
C GLY A 18 -14.13 28.39 -6.83
N GLU A 19 -12.90 27.98 -6.50
CA GLU A 19 -11.82 27.84 -7.47
C GLU A 19 -11.86 26.54 -8.27
N SER A 20 -12.85 25.70 -8.03
CA SER A 20 -13.04 24.40 -8.69
C SER A 20 -13.92 24.52 -9.92
N VAL A 21 -13.90 23.52 -10.79
CA VAL A 21 -14.71 23.45 -11.98
C VAL A 21 -15.97 22.62 -11.72
N ALA A 22 -17.16 23.21 -11.95
CA ALA A 22 -18.40 22.48 -11.84
C ALA A 22 -18.55 21.47 -12.99
N ILE A 23 -18.83 20.23 -12.67
CA ILE A 23 -19.03 19.15 -13.63
C ILE A 23 -20.41 18.52 -13.41
N ASN A 24 -21.14 18.33 -14.49
CA ASN A 24 -22.34 17.50 -14.52
C ASN A 24 -22.13 16.35 -15.51
N PRO A 25 -21.61 15.21 -15.07
CA PRO A 25 -21.22 14.12 -15.97
C PRO A 25 -22.40 13.41 -16.61
N ARG A 26 -23.59 13.52 -16.04
CA ARG A 26 -24.79 12.80 -16.50
C ARG A 26 -25.83 13.65 -17.22
N GLY A 27 -25.56 14.95 -17.37
CA GLY A 27 -26.50 15.86 -18.01
C GLY A 27 -27.67 16.27 -17.12
N ASN A 28 -28.77 16.68 -17.73
CA ASN A 28 -29.94 17.24 -17.05
C ASN A 28 -30.50 16.31 -15.95
N GLY A 29 -30.67 16.85 -14.77
CA GLY A 29 -31.32 16.16 -13.65
C GLY A 29 -30.38 15.44 -12.67
N PHE A 30 -29.09 15.44 -12.94
CA PHE A 30 -28.09 14.93 -11.96
C PHE A 30 -27.42 16.07 -11.22
N PRO A 31 -27.22 15.93 -9.90
CA PRO A 31 -26.36 16.87 -9.18
C PRO A 31 -24.94 16.78 -9.75
N GLY A 32 -24.42 17.91 -10.18
CA GLY A 32 -23.03 18.02 -10.57
C GLY A 32 -22.11 17.93 -9.36
N PHE A 33 -20.83 17.84 -9.60
CA PHE A 33 -19.79 17.96 -8.57
C PHE A 33 -18.71 18.94 -9.03
N CYS A 34 -17.93 19.45 -8.08
CA CYS A 34 -16.84 20.36 -8.34
C CYS A 34 -15.54 19.55 -8.52
N LEU A 35 -14.89 19.71 -9.67
CA LEU A 35 -13.51 19.26 -9.82
C LEU A 35 -12.55 20.35 -9.35
N PRO A 36 -11.59 20.04 -8.49
CA PRO A 36 -10.55 20.99 -8.13
C PRO A 36 -9.72 21.36 -9.37
N PHE A 37 -9.43 22.66 -9.51
CA PHE A 37 -8.60 23.15 -10.61
C PHE A 37 -7.14 22.78 -10.45
N ALA A 38 -6.72 22.67 -9.20
CA ALA A 38 -5.38 22.25 -8.80
C ALA A 38 -5.48 21.40 -7.54
N PHE A 39 -4.52 20.53 -7.32
CA PHE A 39 -4.33 19.80 -6.08
C PHE A 39 -3.06 20.32 -5.39
N ASN A 40 -3.06 20.23 -4.07
CA ASN A 40 -1.91 20.59 -3.26
C ASN A 40 -0.90 19.43 -3.19
N SER A 41 0.34 19.77 -2.86
CA SER A 41 1.33 18.74 -2.52
C SER A 41 0.90 18.03 -1.26
N ASP A 42 1.03 16.72 -1.28
CA ASP A 42 0.97 15.91 -0.07
C ASP A 42 2.22 16.09 0.79
N THR A 43 2.11 15.78 2.07
CA THR A 43 3.20 15.94 3.02
C THR A 43 3.32 14.69 3.88
N PHE A 44 4.55 14.20 4.02
CA PHE A 44 4.93 13.09 4.88
C PHE A 44 5.75 13.58 6.07
N GLU A 45 5.26 13.29 7.28
CA GLU A 45 6.04 13.43 8.51
C GLU A 45 6.24 12.05 9.11
N SER A 46 7.49 11.57 9.14
CA SER A 46 7.81 10.24 9.62
C SER A 46 8.78 10.27 10.80
N MET A 47 8.47 9.45 11.80
CA MET A 47 9.34 9.18 12.93
C MET A 47 9.63 7.68 12.99
N GLU A 48 10.90 7.33 13.18
CA GLU A 48 11.34 5.94 13.25
C GLU A 48 12.34 5.76 14.40
N LEU A 49 12.17 4.63 15.13
CA LEU A 49 13.13 4.17 16.12
C LEU A 49 13.55 2.74 15.74
N GLY A 50 14.78 2.59 15.26
CA GLY A 50 15.32 1.31 14.83
C GLY A 50 16.41 0.78 15.73
N TRP A 51 16.65 -0.52 15.63
CA TRP A 51 17.79 -1.20 16.25
C TRP A 51 18.45 -2.17 15.27
N LYS A 52 19.75 -2.41 15.50
CA LYS A 52 20.53 -3.43 14.80
C LYS A 52 21.38 -4.13 15.82
N ALA A 53 21.27 -5.46 15.90
CA ALA A 53 22.02 -6.26 16.85
C ALA A 53 22.70 -7.43 16.14
N THR A 54 23.96 -7.68 16.54
CA THR A 54 24.70 -8.88 16.17
C THR A 54 24.98 -9.65 17.46
N LEU A 55 24.54 -10.87 17.52
CA LEU A 55 24.52 -11.71 18.71
C LEU A 55 25.16 -13.07 18.41
N LEU A 56 25.42 -13.85 19.45
CA LEU A 56 25.94 -15.23 19.36
C LEU A 56 27.21 -15.32 18.49
N ASP A 57 28.20 -14.45 18.81
CA ASP A 57 29.50 -14.39 18.12
C ASP A 57 29.36 -14.21 16.57
N GLY A 58 28.36 -13.39 16.17
CA GLY A 58 28.11 -13.11 14.76
C GLY A 58 27.16 -14.09 14.07
N ARG A 59 26.75 -15.16 14.71
CA ARG A 59 25.85 -16.17 14.14
C ARG A 59 24.39 -15.69 14.02
N MET A 60 24.03 -14.60 14.68
CA MET A 60 22.69 -14.05 14.64
C MET A 60 22.71 -12.54 14.42
N ARG A 61 21.95 -12.07 13.44
CA ARG A 61 21.62 -10.65 13.25
C ARG A 61 20.14 -10.47 13.50
N PHE A 62 19.78 -9.45 14.26
CA PHE A 62 18.41 -9.08 14.57
C PHE A 62 18.25 -7.58 14.43
N ASN A 63 17.48 -7.17 13.46
CA ASN A 63 17.19 -5.78 13.17
C ASN A 63 15.69 -5.53 13.26
N GLY A 64 15.32 -4.29 13.50
CA GLY A 64 13.93 -3.89 13.46
C GLY A 64 13.75 -2.41 13.67
N SER A 65 12.54 -1.95 13.46
CA SER A 65 12.14 -0.59 13.73
C SER A 65 10.66 -0.49 14.12
N PHE A 66 10.35 0.52 14.91
CA PHE A 66 9.01 1.05 15.09
C PHE A 66 8.91 2.36 14.34
N TYR A 67 7.80 2.58 13.67
CA TYR A 67 7.59 3.81 12.91
C TYR A 67 6.17 4.34 13.07
N LYS A 68 6.07 5.64 12.89
CA LYS A 68 4.83 6.37 12.74
C LYS A 68 5.01 7.40 11.64
N THR A 69 4.05 7.44 10.71
CA THR A 69 4.00 8.41 9.62
C THR A 69 2.63 9.07 9.59
N ASP A 70 2.61 10.38 9.61
CA ASP A 70 1.45 11.19 9.33
C ASP A 70 1.54 11.65 7.87
N TRP A 71 0.55 11.27 7.06
CA TRP A 71 0.46 11.61 5.65
C TRP A 71 -0.72 12.55 5.43
N LYS A 72 -0.43 13.80 5.09
CA LYS A 72 -1.42 14.85 4.92
C LYS A 72 -1.68 15.13 3.45
N ASP A 73 -2.93 15.52 3.15
CA ASP A 73 -3.40 15.91 1.82
C ASP A 73 -3.13 14.84 0.75
N ILE A 74 -3.39 13.57 1.08
CA ILE A 74 -3.18 12.42 0.20
C ILE A 74 -3.78 12.68 -1.17
N GLN A 75 -2.98 12.49 -2.21
CA GLN A 75 -3.45 12.59 -3.58
C GLN A 75 -4.11 11.29 -4.03
N VAL A 76 -5.38 11.38 -4.42
CA VAL A 76 -6.17 10.25 -4.90
C VAL A 76 -6.47 10.46 -6.37
N SER A 77 -6.16 9.45 -7.18
CA SER A 77 -6.53 9.43 -8.59
C SER A 77 -7.94 8.87 -8.74
N GLN A 78 -8.81 9.63 -9.37
CA GLN A 78 -10.20 9.27 -9.61
C GLN A 78 -10.44 9.08 -11.08
N PHE A 79 -11.17 8.01 -11.40
CA PHE A 79 -11.63 7.72 -12.75
C PHE A 79 -13.14 7.93 -12.82
N ASP A 80 -13.58 8.82 -13.71
CA ASP A 80 -15.00 8.97 -13.99
C ASP A 80 -15.43 7.98 -15.08
N SER A 81 -15.89 6.82 -14.65
CA SER A 81 -16.41 5.78 -15.54
C SER A 81 -17.71 6.13 -16.23
N GLN A 82 -18.37 7.21 -15.79
CA GLN A 82 -19.69 7.59 -16.28
C GLN A 82 -19.65 8.69 -17.33
N ASN A 83 -18.49 9.25 -17.58
CA ASN A 83 -18.30 10.24 -18.62
C ASN A 83 -17.81 9.57 -19.91
N VAL A 84 -18.32 10.04 -21.02
CA VAL A 84 -17.99 9.55 -22.39
C VAL A 84 -16.50 9.77 -22.74
N SER A 85 -15.80 10.57 -21.96
CA SER A 85 -14.36 10.74 -22.01
C SER A 85 -13.73 10.20 -20.75
N VAL A 86 -12.90 9.19 -20.90
CA VAL A 86 -11.98 8.62 -19.93
C VAL A 86 -11.17 9.74 -19.25
N LEU A 87 -11.72 10.36 -18.22
CA LEU A 87 -11.06 11.45 -17.50
C LEU A 87 -10.60 10.92 -16.15
N THR A 88 -9.30 10.87 -15.96
CA THR A 88 -8.69 10.67 -14.66
C THR A 88 -8.28 12.03 -14.12
N PHE A 89 -8.63 12.33 -12.89
CA PHE A 89 -8.22 13.55 -12.21
C PHE A 89 -7.63 13.22 -10.84
N ILE A 90 -6.78 14.11 -10.36
CA ILE A 90 -6.15 13.98 -9.04
C ILE A 90 -6.78 15.00 -8.09
N VAL A 91 -7.08 14.55 -6.89
CA VAL A 91 -7.62 15.39 -5.81
C VAL A 91 -6.91 15.07 -4.50
N ASN A 92 -6.93 16.02 -3.56
CA ASN A 92 -6.49 15.75 -2.21
C ASN A 92 -7.64 15.09 -1.44
N GLY A 93 -7.48 13.80 -1.10
CA GLY A 93 -8.53 12.96 -0.54
C GLY A 93 -8.70 13.08 0.98
N GLY A 94 -7.67 13.53 1.69
CA GLY A 94 -7.67 13.60 3.14
C GLY A 94 -6.31 13.32 3.77
N ASP A 95 -6.32 12.86 5.01
CA ASP A 95 -5.10 12.55 5.76
C ASP A 95 -5.12 11.09 6.22
N ALA A 96 -3.95 10.47 6.30
CA ALA A 96 -3.81 9.13 6.86
C ALA A 96 -2.70 9.07 7.92
N GLU A 97 -2.86 8.12 8.81
CA GLU A 97 -1.83 7.71 9.76
C GLU A 97 -1.38 6.29 9.44
N ILE A 98 -0.06 6.08 9.47
CA ILE A 98 0.57 4.77 9.28
C ILE A 98 1.46 4.55 10.48
N LYS A 99 1.26 3.47 11.22
CA LYS A 99 2.11 3.09 12.35
C LYS A 99 2.34 1.60 12.35
N GLY A 100 3.49 1.19 12.83
CA GLY A 100 3.80 -0.21 12.84
C GLY A 100 5.18 -0.53 13.36
N PHE A 101 5.51 -1.77 13.19
CA PHE A 101 6.87 -2.25 13.39
C PHE A 101 7.25 -3.23 12.29
N GLU A 102 8.55 -3.30 12.02
CA GLU A 102 9.13 -4.29 11.14
C GLU A 102 10.42 -4.85 11.73
N GLY A 103 10.78 -6.03 11.30
CA GLY A 103 12.03 -6.62 11.73
C GLY A 103 12.41 -7.84 10.92
N ASP A 104 13.71 -8.15 11.01
CA ASP A 104 14.29 -9.34 10.42
C ASP A 104 15.27 -10.01 11.36
N ILE A 105 15.37 -11.31 11.21
CA ILE A 105 16.35 -12.15 11.90
C ILE A 105 17.02 -13.06 10.86
N ALA A 106 18.34 -13.08 10.89
CA ALA A 106 19.17 -14.06 10.20
C ALA A 106 19.98 -14.82 11.24
N TYR A 107 19.84 -16.13 11.26
CA TYR A 107 20.47 -16.99 12.26
C TYR A 107 21.13 -18.22 11.63
N ALA A 108 22.39 -18.44 11.89
CA ALA A 108 23.16 -19.62 11.51
C ALA A 108 23.43 -20.50 12.75
N PRO A 109 22.50 -21.39 13.16
CA PRO A 109 22.67 -22.26 14.31
C PRO A 109 23.85 -23.23 14.15
N THR A 110 24.15 -23.60 12.92
CA THR A 110 25.33 -24.39 12.53
C THR A 110 25.97 -23.75 11.29
N ASP A 111 27.15 -24.25 10.91
CA ASP A 111 27.85 -23.77 9.71
C ASP A 111 27.10 -24.14 8.42
N ASN A 112 26.24 -25.14 8.49
CA ASN A 112 25.48 -25.69 7.36
C ASN A 112 24.03 -25.18 7.27
N LEU A 113 23.46 -24.65 8.35
CA LEU A 113 22.06 -24.24 8.40
C LEU A 113 21.95 -22.74 8.58
N THR A 114 21.26 -22.09 7.65
CA THR A 114 20.87 -20.68 7.75
C THR A 114 19.36 -20.55 7.80
N LEU A 115 18.88 -19.83 8.79
CA LEU A 115 17.47 -19.48 8.98
C LEU A 115 17.31 -17.98 8.81
N TYR A 116 16.27 -17.59 8.09
CA TYR A 116 15.89 -16.20 7.93
C TYR A 116 14.41 -16.06 8.18
N ALA A 117 14.03 -15.02 8.90
CA ALA A 117 12.64 -14.60 9.03
C ALA A 117 12.57 -13.07 9.01
N ALA A 118 11.56 -12.54 8.36
CA ALA A 118 11.24 -11.12 8.39
C ALA A 118 9.73 -10.94 8.49
N GLY A 119 9.32 -9.85 9.13
CA GLY A 119 7.91 -9.55 9.25
C GLY A 119 7.65 -8.08 9.50
N SER A 120 6.44 -7.68 9.18
CA SER A 120 5.93 -6.36 9.50
C SER A 120 4.49 -6.43 10.00
N PHE A 121 4.18 -5.50 10.87
CA PHE A 121 2.83 -5.18 11.29
C PHE A 121 2.58 -3.72 10.97
N ASN A 122 1.57 -3.45 10.13
CA ASN A 122 1.19 -2.12 9.67
C ASN A 122 -0.24 -1.84 10.10
N ASP A 123 -0.44 -0.82 10.89
CA ASP A 123 -1.75 -0.26 11.18
C ASP A 123 -1.87 1.05 10.42
N THR A 124 -2.76 1.05 9.44
CA THR A 124 -2.97 2.19 8.54
C THR A 124 -4.40 2.65 8.65
N GLU A 125 -4.61 3.94 8.74
CA GLU A 125 -5.93 4.51 8.93
C GLU A 125 -6.07 5.82 8.15
N LEU A 126 -7.18 5.96 7.42
CA LEU A 126 -7.61 7.22 6.85
C LEU A 126 -8.25 8.04 7.98
N VAL A 127 -7.53 9.03 8.50
CA VAL A 127 -7.96 9.77 9.72
C VAL A 127 -8.87 10.96 9.41
N ARG A 128 -8.77 11.51 8.21
CA ARG A 128 -9.60 12.61 7.72
C ARG A 128 -9.92 12.40 6.25
N ILE A 129 -11.14 12.71 5.87
CA ILE A 129 -11.58 12.75 4.48
C ILE A 129 -11.92 14.21 4.14
N ASP A 130 -11.59 14.64 2.94
CA ASP A 130 -12.07 15.93 2.45
C ASP A 130 -13.60 15.84 2.30
N PRO A 131 -14.39 16.72 2.91
CA PRO A 131 -15.85 16.68 2.85
C PRO A 131 -16.41 16.73 1.42
N ALA A 132 -15.66 17.28 0.46
CA ALA A 132 -16.04 17.29 -0.94
C ALA A 132 -15.95 15.90 -1.58
N LEU A 133 -15.28 14.94 -0.95
CA LEU A 133 -15.04 13.59 -1.47
C LEU A 133 -15.66 12.48 -0.61
N ASP A 134 -16.42 12.82 0.43
CA ASP A 134 -17.06 11.89 1.35
C ASP A 134 -17.97 10.87 0.64
N PHE A 135 -18.56 11.26 -0.47
CA PHE A 135 -19.40 10.36 -1.29
C PHE A 135 -18.62 9.37 -2.18
N LEU A 136 -17.30 9.50 -2.20
CA LEU A 136 -16.42 8.81 -3.16
C LEU A 136 -15.41 7.89 -2.48
N LEU A 137 -14.94 8.29 -1.32
CA LEU A 137 -13.90 7.57 -0.57
C LEU A 137 -14.50 6.71 0.53
N ALA A 138 -13.76 5.72 0.95
CA ALA A 138 -14.08 4.94 2.14
C ALA A 138 -14.08 5.83 3.39
N ASP A 139 -14.91 5.48 4.36
CA ASP A 139 -15.07 6.21 5.60
C ASP A 139 -13.75 6.40 6.37
N ALA A 140 -13.68 7.47 7.15
CA ALA A 140 -12.60 7.63 8.14
C ALA A 140 -12.55 6.40 9.07
N GLY A 141 -11.36 5.95 9.40
CA GLY A 141 -11.12 4.67 10.07
C GLY A 141 -10.80 3.52 9.11
N SER A 142 -10.97 3.69 7.80
CA SER A 142 -10.64 2.68 6.80
C SER A 142 -9.14 2.53 6.63
N SER A 143 -8.71 1.29 6.37
CA SER A 143 -7.30 0.99 6.09
C SER A 143 -6.87 1.48 4.71
N LEU A 144 -5.61 1.86 4.57
CA LEU A 144 -5.03 2.19 3.26
C LEU A 144 -4.98 0.96 2.34
N PRO A 145 -5.18 1.14 1.03
CA PRO A 145 -5.20 0.04 0.08
C PRO A 145 -3.85 -0.66 -0.04
N LEU A 146 -3.90 -1.92 -0.44
CA LEU A 146 -2.76 -2.78 -0.72
C LEU A 146 -1.75 -2.93 0.44
N THR A 147 -2.19 -2.60 1.66
CA THR A 147 -1.35 -2.64 2.86
C THR A 147 -1.89 -3.67 3.84
N PRO A 148 -1.46 -4.94 3.77
CA PRO A 148 -1.86 -5.96 4.75
C PRO A 148 -1.35 -5.59 6.15
N LYS A 149 -2.18 -5.79 7.19
CA LYS A 149 -1.77 -5.55 8.59
C LYS A 149 -0.58 -6.41 9.02
N VAL A 150 -0.47 -7.61 8.49
CA VAL A 150 0.61 -8.55 8.82
C VAL A 150 1.20 -9.10 7.55
N GLN A 151 2.52 -9.02 7.43
CA GLN A 151 3.30 -9.68 6.40
C GLN A 151 4.45 -10.43 7.06
N LEU A 152 4.65 -11.67 6.66
CA LEU A 152 5.72 -12.52 7.17
C LEU A 152 6.42 -13.22 6.01
N SER A 153 7.73 -13.38 6.12
CA SER A 153 8.52 -14.22 5.24
C SER A 153 9.51 -15.04 6.04
N SER A 154 9.77 -16.25 5.60
CA SER A 154 10.76 -17.11 6.23
C SER A 154 11.49 -17.94 5.19
N ARG A 155 12.72 -18.31 5.50
CA ARG A 155 13.54 -19.19 4.67
C ARG A 155 14.47 -20.00 5.54
N ALA A 156 14.56 -21.31 5.25
CA ALA A 156 15.57 -22.20 5.80
C ALA A 156 16.39 -22.76 4.64
N ARG A 157 17.71 -22.71 4.75
CA ARG A 157 18.66 -23.25 3.78
C ARG A 157 19.67 -24.10 4.53
N TYR A 158 19.83 -25.34 4.06
CA TYR A 158 20.83 -26.27 4.54
C TYR A 158 21.76 -26.67 3.43
N GLU A 159 23.07 -26.57 3.68
CA GLU A 159 24.14 -26.82 2.72
C GLU A 159 25.02 -27.94 3.23
N TRP A 160 25.45 -28.84 2.33
CA TRP A 160 26.37 -29.94 2.68
C TRP A 160 27.21 -30.32 1.47
N ALA A 161 28.38 -30.87 1.73
CA ALA A 161 29.26 -31.37 0.69
C ALA A 161 28.96 -32.84 0.40
N ILE A 162 29.02 -33.22 -0.87
CA ILE A 162 28.97 -34.61 -1.38
C ILE A 162 30.15 -34.81 -2.28
N ASN A 163 31.22 -35.44 -1.79
CA ASN A 163 32.51 -35.52 -2.44
C ASN A 163 33.02 -34.13 -2.85
N ASP A 164 33.18 -33.85 -4.13
CA ASP A 164 33.68 -32.61 -4.71
C ASP A 164 32.53 -31.65 -5.11
N TYR A 165 31.30 -31.91 -4.64
CA TYR A 165 30.13 -31.12 -4.96
C TYR A 165 29.53 -30.49 -3.70
N ASP A 166 29.08 -29.24 -3.83
CA ASP A 166 28.25 -28.59 -2.86
C ASP A 166 26.77 -28.79 -3.20
N ALA A 167 26.01 -29.24 -2.22
CA ALA A 167 24.57 -29.44 -2.35
C ALA A 167 23.81 -28.59 -1.36
N PHE A 168 22.59 -28.24 -1.70
CA PHE A 168 21.70 -27.54 -0.78
C PHE A 168 20.24 -27.93 -0.98
N TRP A 169 19.47 -27.78 0.07
CA TRP A 169 18.02 -27.56 -0.02
C TRP A 169 17.65 -26.23 0.60
N GLN A 170 16.58 -25.64 0.11
CA GLN A 170 15.99 -24.42 0.61
C GLN A 170 14.47 -24.55 0.63
N LEU A 171 13.86 -24.09 1.72
CA LEU A 171 12.42 -23.95 1.85
C LEU A 171 12.12 -22.50 2.24
N GLY A 172 11.11 -21.92 1.60
CA GLY A 172 10.63 -20.57 1.85
C GLY A 172 9.13 -20.54 2.08
N GLY A 173 8.70 -19.55 2.86
CA GLY A 173 7.29 -19.29 3.08
C GLY A 173 7.04 -17.78 3.14
N LYS A 174 5.92 -17.33 2.56
CA LYS A 174 5.45 -15.95 2.63
C LYS A 174 3.98 -15.93 3.01
N TYR A 175 3.62 -15.07 3.95
CA TYR A 175 2.25 -14.82 4.36
C TYR A 175 1.94 -13.33 4.21
N ALA A 176 0.79 -13.03 3.62
CA ALA A 176 0.20 -11.70 3.63
C ALA A 176 -1.22 -11.77 4.20
N GLY A 177 -1.51 -10.88 5.12
CA GLY A 177 -2.83 -10.70 5.71
C GLY A 177 -3.84 -10.16 4.68
N LYS A 178 -5.04 -9.90 5.15
CA LYS A 178 -6.05 -9.20 4.35
C LYS A 178 -5.63 -7.77 4.07
N SER A 179 -6.04 -7.24 2.93
CA SER A 179 -5.97 -5.83 2.56
C SER A 179 -7.19 -5.44 1.75
N VAL A 180 -7.32 -4.17 1.43
CA VAL A 180 -8.34 -3.66 0.50
C VAL A 180 -7.67 -3.22 -0.79
N ASN A 181 -8.44 -3.12 -1.87
CA ASN A 181 -7.91 -2.82 -3.19
C ASN A 181 -7.81 -1.31 -3.49
N SER A 182 -8.64 -0.49 -2.87
CA SER A 182 -8.83 0.93 -3.22
C SER A 182 -9.23 1.75 -2.01
N LEU A 183 -9.00 3.06 -2.05
CA LEU A 183 -9.63 4.05 -1.16
C LEU A 183 -11.03 4.44 -1.65
N VAL A 184 -11.34 4.20 -2.90
CA VAL A 184 -12.67 4.45 -3.46
C VAL A 184 -13.64 3.39 -2.97
N ASP A 185 -14.78 3.82 -2.46
CA ASP A 185 -15.88 2.94 -2.05
C ASP A 185 -17.22 3.55 -2.47
N THR A 186 -17.66 3.20 -3.65
CA THR A 186 -18.93 3.67 -4.23
C THR A 186 -19.80 2.49 -4.65
N VAL A 187 -21.05 2.75 -4.91
CA VAL A 187 -21.98 1.71 -5.42
C VAL A 187 -21.50 1.09 -6.73
N THR A 188 -20.82 1.87 -7.56
CA THR A 188 -20.31 1.41 -8.88
C THR A 188 -18.91 0.87 -8.84
N GLU A 189 -18.10 1.31 -7.87
CA GLU A 189 -16.72 0.91 -7.66
C GLU A 189 -16.51 0.60 -6.16
N PRO A 190 -17.09 -0.52 -5.67
CA PRO A 190 -17.00 -0.84 -4.26
C PRO A 190 -15.57 -1.24 -3.87
N GLN A 191 -15.18 -0.86 -2.67
CA GLN A 191 -13.95 -1.36 -2.09
C GLN A 191 -14.04 -2.89 -1.91
N LEU A 192 -13.05 -3.61 -2.37
CA LEU A 192 -13.00 -5.07 -2.33
C LEU A 192 -11.94 -5.56 -1.37
N ASP A 193 -12.32 -6.52 -0.54
CA ASP A 193 -11.40 -7.26 0.31
C ASP A 193 -10.46 -8.17 -0.50
N GLN A 194 -9.18 -7.98 -0.38
CA GLN A 194 -8.16 -8.93 -0.81
C GLN A 194 -7.94 -9.95 0.29
N LYS A 195 -8.13 -11.22 -0.03
CA LYS A 195 -7.99 -12.32 0.93
C LYS A 195 -6.53 -12.53 1.31
N LYS A 196 -6.32 -12.90 2.58
CA LYS A 196 -5.01 -13.39 3.01
C LYS A 196 -4.56 -14.58 2.17
N TYR A 197 -3.25 -14.67 1.98
CA TYR A 197 -2.65 -15.80 1.26
C TYR A 197 -1.35 -16.25 1.91
N PHE A 198 -0.97 -17.47 1.59
CA PHE A 198 0.29 -18.08 1.98
C PHE A 198 0.91 -18.75 0.75
N ILE A 199 2.21 -18.50 0.55
CA ILE A 199 2.99 -19.09 -0.54
C ILE A 199 4.11 -19.90 0.07
N LEU A 200 4.30 -21.12 -0.43
CA LEU A 200 5.46 -21.96 -0.15
C LEU A 200 6.31 -22.06 -1.40
N ASP A 201 7.61 -21.97 -1.24
CA ASP A 201 8.58 -22.21 -2.28
C ASP A 201 9.69 -23.12 -1.75
N GLY A 202 10.34 -23.83 -2.67
CA GLY A 202 11.46 -24.70 -2.35
C GLY A 202 12.42 -24.85 -3.51
N ALA A 203 13.67 -25.09 -3.18
CA ALA A 203 14.72 -25.38 -4.14
C ALA A 203 15.66 -26.44 -3.59
N ILE A 204 16.23 -27.23 -4.50
CA ILE A 204 17.34 -28.15 -4.27
C ILE A 204 18.35 -27.92 -5.37
N GLY A 205 19.61 -27.95 -5.02
CA GLY A 205 20.68 -27.79 -6.00
C GLY A 205 21.92 -28.58 -5.62
N ILE A 206 22.73 -28.85 -6.62
CA ILE A 206 24.06 -29.41 -6.51
C ILE A 206 24.94 -28.72 -7.57
N GLY A 207 26.15 -28.36 -7.19
CA GLY A 207 27.11 -27.70 -8.07
C GLY A 207 28.53 -28.09 -7.71
N ASP A 208 29.47 -27.81 -8.63
CA ASP A 208 30.90 -27.99 -8.38
C ASP A 208 31.39 -26.95 -7.36
N SER A 209 32.14 -27.35 -6.36
CA SER A 209 32.70 -26.49 -5.33
C SER A 209 33.72 -25.47 -5.83
N ASP A 210 34.22 -25.63 -7.07
CA ASP A 210 35.26 -24.80 -7.67
C ASP A 210 34.73 -23.68 -8.61
N MET A 211 33.39 -23.40 -8.64
CA MET A 211 32.81 -22.33 -9.47
C MET A 211 32.49 -21.07 -8.67
#